data_e934a111e70e91e981ada6c4ff985be8
#
_entry.id   e934a111e70e91e981ada6c4ff985be8
#
_cell.length_a   1.000
_cell.length_b   1.000
_cell.length_c   1.000
_cell.angle_alpha   90.00
_cell.angle_beta   90.00
_cell.angle_gamma   90.00
#
_symmetry.space_group_name_H-M   'P 1'
#
loop_
_entity.id
_entity.type
_entity.pdbx_description
1 polymer ?
#
loop_
_entity_poly.entity_id
_entity_poly.type
_entity_poly.pdbx_seq_one_letter_code
_entity_poly.pdbx_strand_id
1 'polypeptide(L)'
;MLFRSLVREIAKFPHIRIKGLMTIAPYTDNPESNRVYFRNMKKLSVDIENKNIDNVSMSVLSMGMTGDYQVAVEEGATLVRVGTGIFGERNYNI
;
A
#
# COMPACT_ATOMS: atom_id res chain seq x y z
N MET A 1 0.83 3.99 -18.52
CA MET A 1 -0.04 3.88 -17.34
C MET A 1 -0.02 5.18 -16.54
N LEU A 2 -1.19 5.67 -16.17
CA LEU A 2 -1.35 6.97 -15.51
C LEU A 2 -0.63 7.05 -14.16
N PHE A 3 -0.66 5.96 -13.39
CA PHE A 3 -0.07 5.96 -12.06
C PHE A 3 1.45 6.19 -12.10
N ARG A 4 2.14 5.52 -13.04
CA ARG A 4 3.60 5.70 -13.18
C ARG A 4 3.94 7.11 -13.63
N SER A 5 3.10 7.69 -14.49
CA SER A 5 3.27 9.09 -14.92
C SER A 5 3.09 10.05 -13.75
N LEU A 6 2.11 9.79 -12.87
CA LEU A 6 1.91 10.60 -11.66
C LEU A 6 3.13 10.56 -10.76
N VAL A 7 3.72 9.38 -10.54
CA VAL A 7 4.94 9.26 -9.74
C VAL A 7 6.06 10.13 -10.32
N ARG A 8 6.26 10.10 -11.63
CA ARG A 8 7.29 10.92 -12.27
C ARG A 8 7.02 12.40 -12.12
N GLU A 9 5.76 12.83 -12.24
CA GLU A 9 5.40 14.23 -12.08
C GLU A 9 5.64 14.71 -10.64
N ILE A 10 5.25 13.92 -9.64
CA ILE A 10 5.48 14.28 -8.24
C ILE A 10 6.98 14.31 -7.92
N ALA A 11 7.76 13.42 -8.50
CA ALA A 11 9.19 13.33 -8.26
C ALA A 11 9.95 14.59 -8.71
N LYS A 12 9.36 15.43 -9.57
CA LYS A 12 9.97 16.68 -10.01
C LYS A 12 9.98 17.76 -8.94
N PHE A 13 9.19 17.60 -7.87
CA PHE A 13 9.15 18.58 -6.79
C PHE A 13 10.37 18.41 -5.88
N PRO A 14 11.21 19.47 -5.68
CA PRO A 14 12.51 19.31 -5.03
C PRO A 14 12.45 19.03 -3.52
N HIS A 15 11.31 19.32 -2.88
CA HIS A 15 11.16 19.13 -1.43
C HIS A 15 10.31 17.92 -1.07
N ILE A 16 10.00 17.08 -2.05
CA ILE A 16 9.18 15.87 -1.86
C ILE A 16 10.02 14.64 -2.20
N ARG A 17 9.91 13.62 -1.36
CA ARG A 17 10.50 12.30 -1.61
C ARG A 17 9.40 11.26 -1.50
N ILE A 18 9.23 10.46 -2.55
CA ILE A 18 8.27 9.37 -2.56
C ILE A 18 8.95 8.13 -1.97
N LYS A 19 8.39 7.58 -0.89
CA LYS A 19 8.99 6.44 -0.19
C LYS A 19 8.25 5.12 -0.39
N GLY A 20 7.08 5.15 -1.00
CA GLY A 20 6.33 3.93 -1.20
C GLY A 20 4.92 4.17 -1.69
N LEU A 21 4.14 3.12 -1.64
CA LEU A 21 2.77 3.08 -2.11
C LEU A 21 1.83 2.67 -0.98
N MET A 22 0.57 3.06 -1.10
CA MET A 22 -0.50 2.69 -0.18
C MET A 22 -1.70 2.21 -0.97
N THR A 23 -2.36 1.17 -0.49
CA THR A 23 -3.63 0.71 -1.05
C THR A 23 -4.57 0.25 0.05
N ILE A 24 -5.86 0.36 -0.25
CA ILE A 24 -6.94 -0.22 0.55
C ILE A 24 -7.68 -1.17 -0.37
N ALA A 25 -7.62 -2.46 -0.05
CA ALA A 25 -8.33 -3.47 -0.83
C ALA A 25 -9.82 -3.45 -0.48
N PRO A 26 -10.69 -3.96 -1.40
CA PRO A 26 -12.12 -4.02 -1.12
C PRO A 26 -12.42 -4.87 0.12
N TYR A 27 -13.49 -4.50 0.84
CA TYR A 27 -13.97 -5.31 1.95
C TYR A 27 -14.39 -6.70 1.46
N THR A 28 -14.01 -7.72 2.20
CA THR A 28 -14.42 -9.10 1.91
C THR A 28 -14.40 -9.93 3.19
N ASP A 29 -15.26 -10.95 3.24
CA ASP A 29 -15.26 -11.90 4.34
C ASP A 29 -14.13 -12.93 4.20
N ASN A 30 -13.54 -13.05 3.01
CA ASN A 30 -12.46 -14.00 2.77
C ASN A 30 -11.17 -13.20 2.45
N PRO A 31 -10.23 -13.10 3.41
CA PRO A 31 -8.99 -12.35 3.19
C PRO A 31 -8.18 -12.79 1.98
N GLU A 32 -8.26 -14.08 1.61
CA GLU A 32 -7.54 -14.60 0.44
C GLU A 32 -7.99 -13.92 -0.85
N SER A 33 -9.23 -13.44 -0.92
CA SER A 33 -9.73 -12.72 -2.10
C SER A 33 -8.94 -11.45 -2.37
N ASN A 34 -8.30 -10.87 -1.36
CA ASN A 34 -7.53 -9.64 -1.50
C ASN A 34 -6.05 -9.89 -1.83
N ARG A 35 -5.61 -11.15 -1.82
CA ARG A 35 -4.21 -11.47 -2.11
C ARG A 35 -3.76 -10.96 -3.48
N VAL A 36 -4.62 -11.03 -4.47
CA VAL A 36 -4.31 -10.57 -5.83
C VAL A 36 -4.02 -9.06 -5.85
N TYR A 37 -4.76 -8.28 -5.07
CA TYR A 37 -4.54 -6.82 -5.01
C TYR A 37 -3.20 -6.49 -4.36
N PHE A 38 -2.85 -7.19 -3.27
CA PHE A 38 -1.58 -6.98 -2.59
C PHE A 38 -0.40 -7.43 -3.45
N ARG A 39 -0.55 -8.54 -4.15
CA ARG A 39 0.47 -9.04 -5.08
C ARG A 39 0.69 -8.04 -6.22
N ASN A 40 -0.37 -7.50 -6.79
CA ASN A 40 -0.27 -6.53 -7.87
C ASN A 40 0.38 -5.23 -7.38
N MET A 41 0.08 -4.81 -6.16
CA MET A 41 0.69 -3.61 -5.57
C MET A 41 2.20 -3.83 -5.37
N LYS A 42 2.61 -5.02 -4.90
CA LYS A 42 4.02 -5.36 -4.75
C LYS A 42 4.74 -5.35 -6.10
N LYS A 43 4.11 -5.92 -7.13
CA LYS A 43 4.68 -5.89 -8.48
C LYS A 43 4.85 -4.47 -8.98
N LEU A 44 3.88 -3.60 -8.74
CA LEU A 44 3.97 -2.20 -9.14
C LEU A 44 5.11 -1.49 -8.41
N SER A 45 5.27 -1.74 -7.11
CA SER A 45 6.34 -1.13 -6.33
C SER A 45 7.72 -1.55 -6.84
N VAL A 46 7.90 -2.83 -7.18
CA VAL A 46 9.15 -3.34 -7.74
C VAL A 46 9.43 -2.69 -9.10
N ASP A 47 8.40 -2.58 -9.94
CA ASP A 47 8.53 -1.97 -11.25
C ASP A 47 8.94 -0.50 -11.16
N ILE A 48 8.35 0.25 -10.23
CA ILE A 48 8.71 1.66 -10.02
C ILE A 48 10.13 1.78 -9.48
N GLU A 49 10.53 0.93 -8.54
CA GLU A 49 11.88 0.92 -8.01
C GLU A 49 12.91 0.69 -9.11
N ASN A 50 12.61 -0.22 -10.03
CA ASN A 50 13.53 -0.55 -11.12
C ASN A 50 13.69 0.58 -12.15
N LYS A 51 12.82 1.58 -12.13
CA LYS A 51 12.93 2.73 -13.03
C LYS A 51 13.96 3.76 -12.56
N ASN A 52 14.47 3.63 -11.33
CA ASN A 52 15.51 4.50 -10.78
C ASN A 52 15.18 5.99 -10.91
N ILE A 53 13.95 6.37 -10.56
CA ILE A 53 13.53 7.77 -10.62
C ILE A 53 14.10 8.51 -9.41
N ASP A 54 14.70 9.68 -9.63
CA ASP A 54 15.23 10.50 -8.56
C ASP A 54 14.09 10.90 -7.58
N ASN A 55 14.42 10.95 -6.29
CA ASN A 55 13.48 11.24 -5.20
C ASN A 55 12.39 10.19 -5.01
N VAL A 56 12.57 9.00 -5.57
CA VAL A 56 11.61 7.90 -5.43
C VAL A 56 12.32 6.66 -4.90
N SER A 57 11.79 6.09 -3.82
CA SER A 57 12.18 4.78 -3.33
C SER A 57 10.92 4.03 -2.93
N MET A 58 10.91 2.71 -3.10
CA MET A 58 9.77 1.87 -2.75
C MET A 58 10.06 1.08 -1.48
N SER A 59 10.56 1.76 -0.45
CA SER A 59 10.90 1.14 0.82
C SER A 59 9.68 0.88 1.70
N VAL A 60 8.55 1.55 1.43
CA VAL A 60 7.31 1.40 2.21
C VAL A 60 6.21 0.88 1.31
N LEU A 61 5.52 -0.15 1.75
CA LEU A 61 4.34 -0.69 1.09
C LEU A 61 3.24 -0.82 2.14
N SER A 62 2.36 0.19 2.19
CA SER A 62 1.30 0.29 3.18
C SER A 62 0.05 -0.37 2.63
N MET A 63 -0.24 -1.57 3.09
CA MET A 63 -1.42 -2.31 2.67
C MET A 63 -1.77 -3.33 3.75
N GLY A 64 -3.06 -3.61 3.88
CA GLY A 64 -3.55 -4.54 4.88
C GLY A 64 -4.20 -3.82 6.05
N MET A 65 -5.34 -4.35 6.47
CA MET A 65 -6.12 -3.86 7.61
C MET A 65 -6.43 -5.03 8.53
N THR A 66 -7.26 -4.82 9.56
CA THR A 66 -7.57 -5.86 10.54
C THR A 66 -8.00 -7.18 9.90
N GLY A 67 -8.82 -7.12 8.83
CA GLY A 67 -9.38 -8.32 8.21
C GLY A 67 -8.44 -9.07 7.29
N ASP A 68 -7.35 -8.45 6.79
CA ASP A 68 -6.52 -9.06 5.76
C ASP A 68 -5.02 -8.80 5.92
N TYR A 69 -4.58 -8.32 7.09
CA TYR A 69 -3.19 -7.94 7.29
C TYR A 69 -2.22 -9.12 7.13
N GLN A 70 -2.64 -10.33 7.49
CA GLN A 70 -1.76 -11.51 7.36
C GLN A 70 -1.44 -11.80 5.91
N VAL A 71 -2.45 -11.73 5.05
CA VAL A 71 -2.27 -11.93 3.61
C VAL A 71 -1.39 -10.84 3.03
N ALA A 72 -1.60 -9.59 3.47
CA ALA A 72 -0.80 -8.46 3.02
C ALA A 72 0.67 -8.61 3.39
N VAL A 73 0.96 -9.04 4.61
CA VAL A 73 2.34 -9.27 5.06
C VAL A 73 3.01 -10.36 4.21
N GLU A 74 2.29 -11.44 3.91
CA GLU A 74 2.81 -12.51 3.08
C GLU A 74 3.15 -12.02 1.66
N GLU A 75 2.42 -11.02 1.16
CA GLU A 75 2.67 -10.46 -0.17
C GLU A 75 3.63 -9.26 -0.15
N GLY A 76 4.22 -8.94 1.00
CA GLY A 76 5.30 -7.97 1.07
C GLY A 76 4.98 -6.64 1.71
N ALA A 77 3.87 -6.51 2.45
CA ALA A 77 3.56 -5.28 3.17
C ALA A 77 4.64 -4.95 4.20
N THR A 78 4.99 -3.68 4.29
CA THR A 78 5.90 -3.18 5.32
C THR A 78 5.16 -2.42 6.42
N LEU A 79 3.91 -2.02 6.17
CA LEU A 79 3.07 -1.30 7.10
C LEU A 79 1.64 -1.79 6.94
N VAL A 80 1.00 -2.14 8.05
CA VAL A 80 -0.40 -2.56 8.08
C VAL A 80 -1.16 -1.67 9.06
N ARG A 81 -2.49 -1.63 8.91
CA ARG A 81 -3.36 -0.78 9.74
C ARG A 81 -4.38 -1.69 10.44
N VAL A 82 -4.12 -2.02 11.70
CA VAL A 82 -4.89 -2.99 12.46
C VAL A 82 -5.67 -2.31 13.59
N GLY A 83 -6.26 -1.14 13.30
CA GLY A 83 -6.91 -0.31 14.31
C GLY A 83 -8.05 -1.01 15.02
N THR A 84 -9.04 -1.53 14.28
CA THR A 84 -10.19 -2.20 14.90
C THR A 84 -9.79 -3.51 15.58
N GLY A 85 -8.74 -4.18 15.11
CA GLY A 85 -8.25 -5.40 15.74
C GLY A 85 -7.58 -5.15 17.08
N ILE A 86 -7.06 -3.95 17.32
CA ILE A 86 -6.40 -3.57 18.57
C ILE A 86 -7.35 -2.78 19.49
N PHE A 87 -8.07 -1.78 18.91
CA PHE A 87 -8.85 -0.82 19.67
C PHE A 87 -10.36 -1.06 19.63
N GLY A 88 -10.82 -2.07 18.87
CA GLY A 88 -12.24 -2.33 18.67
C GLY A 88 -12.87 -1.41 17.63
N GLU A 89 -14.13 -1.65 17.33
CA GLU A 89 -14.87 -0.87 16.35
C GLU A 89 -15.12 0.55 16.84
N ARG A 90 -15.13 1.49 15.91
CA ARG A 90 -15.49 2.87 16.24
C ARG A 90 -16.98 2.96 16.55
N ASN A 91 -17.33 3.72 17.60
CA ASN A 91 -18.70 4.01 17.94
C ASN A 91 -19.03 5.43 17.49
N TYR A 92 -19.76 5.54 16.38
CA TYR A 92 -20.14 6.83 15.81
C TYR A 92 -21.39 7.45 16.45
N ASN A 93 -22.00 6.80 17.43
CA ASN A 93 -23.23 7.25 18.08
C ASN A 93 -23.00 8.01 19.39
N ILE A 94 -21.77 8.31 19.68
CA ILE A 94 -21.38 9.08 20.87
C ILE A 94 -21.44 10.56 20.59
#